data_f8c27fb6933b908dbf1ca176de112ebf
#
_entry.id   f8c27fb6933b908dbf1ca176de112ebf
#
_cell.length_a   1.000
_cell.length_b   1.000
_cell.length_c   1.000
_cell.angle_alpha   90.00
_cell.angle_beta   90.00
_cell.angle_gamma   90.00
#
_symmetry.space_group_name_H-M   'P 1'
#
loop_
_entity.id
_entity.type
_entity.pdbx_description
1 polymer ?
#
loop_
_entity_poly.entity_id
_entity_poly.type
_entity_poly.pdbx_seq_one_letter_code
_entity_poly.pdbx_strand_id
1 'polypeptide(L)'
;MTRLLAACLVFACILLAPAQAARLVSQVSNDSVEITSSFDGERMTFFGTIMPDAGSPDKTVEGPFQVVVVVLGPTQNRVARQMTNNFGIWSNTAQVEFKGFPSYFHVLSSGRLNEISDITTLTTNNILPESHTLVARSEDWWRGAVFGQQLIRLMTQDGLFGVQENGVNFLSDNFYSARLTLPSNAPPGPYIALTYVFKNGEIIARKSEGFAVRKIGFERFLAISATQQPLVYGLICVLLALFTGWLGGVIFKR
;
A
#
# COMPACT_ATOMS: atom_id res chain seq x y z
N MET A 1 -24.93 -53.19 -9.88
CA MET A 1 -24.56 -52.19 -8.88
C MET A 1 -23.03 -51.94 -8.80
N THR A 2 -22.19 -52.96 -8.83
CA THR A 2 -20.73 -52.86 -8.73
C THR A 2 -20.06 -52.10 -9.87
N ARG A 3 -20.57 -52.19 -11.11
CA ARG A 3 -20.05 -51.43 -12.29
C ARG A 3 -20.35 -49.92 -12.26
N LEU A 4 -21.48 -49.54 -11.70
CA LEU A 4 -21.85 -48.15 -11.51
C LEU A 4 -21.02 -47.47 -10.41
N LEU A 5 -20.75 -48.17 -9.31
CA LEU A 5 -19.86 -47.69 -8.23
C LEU A 5 -18.42 -47.52 -8.71
N ALA A 6 -17.92 -48.46 -9.54
CA ALA A 6 -16.57 -48.35 -10.12
C ALA A 6 -16.48 -47.14 -11.09
N ALA A 7 -17.52 -46.88 -11.90
CA ALA A 7 -17.55 -45.73 -12.79
C ALA A 7 -17.61 -44.40 -12.04
N CYS A 8 -18.37 -44.30 -10.93
CA CYS A 8 -18.38 -43.12 -10.07
C CYS A 8 -17.06 -42.89 -9.36
N LEU A 9 -16.34 -43.95 -8.95
CA LEU A 9 -15.04 -43.80 -8.29
C LEU A 9 -13.95 -43.34 -9.26
N VAL A 10 -13.98 -43.83 -10.52
CA VAL A 10 -13.06 -43.38 -11.57
C VAL A 10 -13.36 -41.92 -11.96
N PHE A 11 -14.64 -41.53 -12.03
CA PHE A 11 -15.02 -40.14 -12.31
C PHE A 11 -14.66 -39.17 -11.17
N ALA A 12 -14.74 -39.60 -9.91
CA ALA A 12 -14.31 -38.81 -8.74
C ALA A 12 -12.77 -38.62 -8.70
N CYS A 13 -11.99 -39.58 -9.16
CA CYS A 13 -10.53 -39.45 -9.25
C CYS A 13 -10.06 -38.49 -10.36
N ILE A 14 -10.84 -38.30 -11.42
CA ILE A 14 -10.53 -37.35 -12.52
C ILE A 14 -10.73 -35.91 -12.11
N LEU A 15 -11.55 -35.65 -11.08
CA LEU A 15 -11.82 -34.29 -10.57
C LEU A 15 -10.74 -33.77 -9.59
N LEU A 16 -9.78 -34.59 -9.19
CA LEU A 16 -8.61 -34.22 -8.39
C LEU A 16 -7.42 -33.89 -9.29
N ALA A 17 -7.62 -33.02 -10.30
CA ALA A 17 -6.48 -32.43 -10.97
C ALA A 17 -5.74 -31.57 -9.92
N PRO A 18 -4.44 -31.78 -9.68
CA PRO A 18 -3.69 -30.93 -8.78
C PRO A 18 -3.77 -29.49 -9.33
N ALA A 19 -4.33 -28.60 -8.54
CA ALA A 19 -4.23 -27.17 -8.83
C ALA A 19 -2.73 -26.86 -8.91
N GLN A 20 -2.23 -26.54 -10.09
CA GLN A 20 -0.82 -26.14 -10.28
C GLN A 20 -0.63 -24.79 -9.59
N ALA A 21 -0.35 -24.83 -8.30
CA ALA A 21 0.02 -23.67 -7.53
C ALA A 21 1.45 -23.27 -7.94
N ALA A 22 1.61 -22.15 -8.58
CA ALA A 22 2.93 -21.59 -8.86
C ALA A 22 3.50 -21.01 -7.55
N ARG A 23 4.80 -21.19 -7.32
CA ARG A 23 5.52 -20.59 -6.20
C ARG A 23 6.09 -19.24 -6.62
N LEU A 24 5.74 -18.18 -5.90
CA LEU A 24 6.30 -16.86 -6.10
C LEU A 24 7.44 -16.59 -5.10
N VAL A 25 8.62 -16.26 -5.61
CA VAL A 25 9.73 -15.72 -4.83
C VAL A 25 9.89 -14.27 -5.22
N SER A 26 9.65 -13.37 -4.26
CA SER A 26 9.77 -11.93 -4.48
C SER A 26 10.61 -11.29 -3.39
N GLN A 27 11.14 -10.11 -3.69
CA GLN A 27 11.90 -9.29 -2.76
C GLN A 27 11.78 -7.82 -3.14
N VAL A 28 11.92 -6.95 -2.15
CA VAL A 28 12.07 -5.50 -2.32
C VAL A 28 13.53 -5.10 -2.27
N SER A 29 13.93 -4.08 -3.03
CA SER A 29 15.33 -3.63 -3.09
C SER A 29 15.86 -3.14 -1.74
N ASN A 30 15.01 -2.49 -0.95
CA ASN A 30 15.37 -1.88 0.33
C ASN A 30 14.32 -2.25 1.39
N ASP A 31 14.75 -2.83 2.50
CA ASP A 31 13.86 -3.18 3.63
C ASP A 31 13.45 -1.95 4.45
N SER A 32 14.16 -0.83 4.28
CA SER A 32 13.82 0.44 4.93
C SER A 32 14.14 1.63 4.04
N VAL A 33 13.23 2.60 4.07
CA VAL A 33 13.37 3.91 3.44
C VAL A 33 13.53 4.94 4.53
N GLU A 34 14.55 5.79 4.41
CA GLU A 34 14.90 6.78 5.40
C GLU A 34 14.54 8.19 4.90
N ILE A 35 13.56 8.80 5.55
CA ILE A 35 13.11 10.17 5.24
C ILE A 35 13.95 11.15 6.06
N THR A 36 14.78 11.95 5.38
CA THR A 36 15.50 13.09 5.94
C THR A 36 14.79 14.40 5.61
N SER A 37 15.26 15.53 6.16
CA SER A 37 14.74 16.87 5.81
C SER A 37 14.98 17.27 4.34
N SER A 38 15.92 16.61 3.66
CA SER A 38 16.23 16.78 2.23
C SER A 38 15.74 15.65 1.35
N PHE A 39 14.73 14.90 1.82
CA PHE A 39 14.19 13.76 1.09
C PHE A 39 13.24 14.23 -0.03
N ASP A 40 13.64 14.00 -1.28
CA ASP A 40 12.86 14.34 -2.48
C ASP A 40 12.06 13.15 -3.05
N GLY A 41 12.07 12.01 -2.34
CA GLY A 41 11.48 10.75 -2.75
C GLY A 41 12.54 9.66 -2.96
N GLU A 42 12.14 8.39 -2.84
CA GLU A 42 13.04 7.25 -3.04
C GLU A 42 12.46 6.27 -4.06
N ARG A 43 13.34 5.77 -4.91
CA ARG A 43 12.99 4.72 -5.88
C ARG A 43 13.17 3.36 -5.26
N MET A 44 12.09 2.61 -5.21
CA MET A 44 12.07 1.22 -4.79
C MET A 44 11.83 0.31 -5.98
N THR A 45 12.47 -0.84 -5.97
CA THR A 45 12.24 -1.87 -6.97
C THR A 45 11.75 -3.13 -6.29
N PHE A 46 10.61 -3.61 -6.74
CA PHE A 46 10.07 -4.92 -6.41
C PHE A 46 10.42 -5.87 -7.54
N PHE A 47 10.99 -7.00 -7.23
CA PHE A 47 11.35 -7.99 -8.24
C PHE A 47 11.09 -9.40 -7.72
N GLY A 48 10.88 -10.32 -8.64
CA GLY A 48 10.63 -11.70 -8.27
C GLY A 48 10.57 -12.63 -9.45
N THR A 49 10.59 -13.91 -9.12
CA THR A 49 10.50 -14.97 -10.11
C THR A 49 9.34 -15.92 -9.78
N ILE A 50 8.65 -16.33 -10.84
CA ILE A 50 7.57 -17.31 -10.81
C ILE A 50 8.20 -18.68 -11.03
N MET A 51 8.08 -19.54 -10.05
CA MET A 51 8.64 -20.88 -10.07
C MET A 51 7.52 -21.93 -10.06
N PRO A 52 7.76 -23.14 -10.58
CA PRO A 52 6.85 -24.25 -10.37
C PRO A 52 6.78 -24.60 -8.87
N ASP A 53 5.68 -25.20 -8.45
CA ASP A 53 5.53 -25.68 -7.10
C ASP A 53 6.58 -26.77 -6.79
N ALA A 54 6.99 -26.88 -5.52
CA ALA A 54 8.05 -27.81 -5.07
C ALA A 54 7.75 -29.29 -5.37
N GLY A 55 6.48 -29.62 -5.65
CA GLY A 55 6.03 -30.97 -6.00
C GLY A 55 5.78 -31.19 -7.51
N SER A 56 5.96 -30.17 -8.34
CA SER A 56 5.72 -30.30 -9.79
C SER A 56 6.87 -31.04 -10.47
N PRO A 57 6.58 -32.02 -11.34
CA PRO A 57 7.59 -32.67 -12.18
C PRO A 57 8.18 -31.70 -13.23
N ASP A 58 7.46 -30.63 -13.56
CA ASP A 58 7.87 -29.64 -14.55
C ASP A 58 8.85 -28.64 -13.92
N LYS A 59 9.98 -28.42 -14.58
CA LYS A 59 11.02 -27.47 -14.15
C LYS A 59 10.69 -26.01 -14.50
N THR A 60 9.70 -25.78 -15.34
CA THR A 60 9.29 -24.44 -15.81
C THR A 60 7.78 -24.32 -15.75
N VAL A 61 7.30 -23.14 -15.41
CA VAL A 61 5.87 -22.78 -15.49
C VAL A 61 5.66 -22.05 -16.80
N GLU A 62 4.74 -22.55 -17.63
CA GLU A 62 4.43 -21.91 -18.92
C GLU A 62 3.49 -20.72 -18.73
N GLY A 63 3.88 -19.56 -19.32
CA GLY A 63 3.10 -18.34 -19.40
C GLY A 63 1.96 -18.38 -20.43
N PRO A 64 1.33 -17.26 -20.75
CA PRO A 64 1.68 -15.92 -20.30
C PRO A 64 1.20 -15.61 -18.86
N PHE A 65 2.04 -14.91 -18.11
CA PHE A 65 1.72 -14.43 -16.77
C PHE A 65 1.41 -12.94 -16.78
N GLN A 66 0.54 -12.53 -15.87
CA GLN A 66 0.32 -11.13 -15.52
C GLN A 66 0.66 -10.94 -14.04
N VAL A 67 1.30 -9.82 -13.71
CA VAL A 67 1.70 -9.53 -12.35
C VAL A 67 1.12 -8.19 -11.92
N VAL A 68 0.59 -8.16 -10.70
CA VAL A 68 0.11 -6.95 -10.04
C VAL A 68 0.79 -6.83 -8.70
N VAL A 69 1.44 -5.70 -8.45
CA VAL A 69 2.06 -5.35 -7.18
C VAL A 69 1.26 -4.24 -6.53
N VAL A 70 0.70 -4.49 -5.35
CA VAL A 70 -0.06 -3.52 -4.56
C VAL A 70 0.77 -3.12 -3.36
N VAL A 71 1.10 -1.84 -3.24
CA VAL A 71 1.88 -1.29 -2.13
C VAL A 71 0.94 -0.50 -1.23
N LEU A 72 0.85 -0.93 0.04
CA LEU A 72 0.03 -0.32 1.07
C LEU A 72 0.92 0.27 2.16
N GLY A 73 0.63 1.51 2.53
CA GLY A 73 1.21 2.14 3.73
C GLY A 73 0.41 1.85 4.99
N PRO A 74 0.84 2.42 6.14
CA PRO A 74 0.17 2.22 7.41
C PRO A 74 -1.29 2.65 7.34
N THR A 75 -2.16 1.89 8.00
CA THR A 75 -3.60 2.18 8.08
C THR A 75 -3.90 3.24 9.13
N GLN A 76 -4.87 4.10 8.86
CA GLN A 76 -5.33 5.14 9.78
C GLN A 76 -6.82 5.41 9.60
N ASN A 77 -7.45 5.97 10.62
CA ASN A 77 -8.81 6.44 10.48
C ASN A 77 -8.82 7.81 9.79
N ARG A 78 -9.65 7.95 8.76
CA ARG A 78 -9.82 9.19 7.99
C ARG A 78 -11.25 9.66 8.08
N VAL A 79 -11.45 10.95 8.32
CA VAL A 79 -12.78 11.57 8.32
C VAL A 79 -12.85 12.53 7.13
N ALA A 80 -13.73 12.20 6.18
CA ALA A 80 -14.08 13.09 5.09
C ALA A 80 -15.26 13.97 5.52
N ARG A 81 -15.17 15.29 5.28
CA ARG A 81 -16.19 16.27 5.65
C ARG A 81 -16.59 17.09 4.45
N GLN A 82 -17.88 17.35 4.35
CA GLN A 82 -18.41 18.27 3.36
C GLN A 82 -18.65 19.64 4.03
N MET A 83 -18.02 20.66 3.47
CA MET A 83 -18.27 22.05 3.86
C MET A 83 -19.34 22.65 2.94
N THR A 84 -20.29 23.33 3.53
CA THR A 84 -21.35 24.06 2.80
C THR A 84 -21.38 25.50 3.28
N ASN A 85 -21.53 26.40 2.34
CA ASN A 85 -21.69 27.82 2.66
C ASN A 85 -23.19 28.12 2.91
N ASN A 86 -23.54 28.41 4.15
CA ASN A 86 -24.88 28.83 4.56
C ASN A 86 -24.82 30.28 5.00
N PHE A 87 -25.45 31.18 4.23
CA PHE A 87 -25.49 32.64 4.51
C PHE A 87 -24.09 33.26 4.71
N GLY A 88 -23.10 32.84 3.92
CA GLY A 88 -21.72 33.34 4.02
C GLY A 88 -20.84 32.63 5.06
N ILE A 89 -21.38 31.71 5.85
CA ILE A 89 -20.65 30.94 6.85
C ILE A 89 -20.40 29.52 6.33
N TRP A 90 -19.13 29.13 6.26
CA TRP A 90 -18.74 27.76 5.92
C TRP A 90 -18.90 26.86 7.14
N SER A 91 -19.75 25.84 7.04
CA SER A 91 -19.99 24.86 8.09
C SER A 91 -19.88 23.42 7.57
N ASN A 92 -19.46 22.50 8.45
CA ASN A 92 -19.47 21.08 8.13
C ASN A 92 -20.89 20.53 8.25
N THR A 93 -21.48 20.12 7.12
CA THR A 93 -22.86 19.63 7.06
C THR A 93 -22.98 18.11 7.03
N ALA A 94 -21.94 17.44 6.55
CA ALA A 94 -21.91 15.98 6.52
C ALA A 94 -20.46 15.49 6.75
N GLN A 95 -20.34 14.32 7.36
CA GLN A 95 -19.06 13.64 7.56
C GLN A 95 -19.21 12.13 7.45
N VAL A 96 -18.16 11.46 6.97
CA VAL A 96 -18.03 10.01 6.91
C VAL A 96 -16.68 9.63 7.46
N GLU A 97 -16.63 8.64 8.35
CA GLU A 97 -15.39 8.08 8.89
C GLU A 97 -15.04 6.79 8.15
N PHE A 98 -13.84 6.74 7.61
CA PHE A 98 -13.23 5.55 6.99
C PHE A 98 -12.23 4.95 7.98
N LYS A 99 -12.56 3.78 8.52
CA LYS A 99 -11.70 3.05 9.47
C LYS A 99 -10.71 2.17 8.74
N GLY A 100 -9.46 2.15 9.23
CA GLY A 100 -8.43 1.30 8.63
C GLY A 100 -8.08 1.66 7.19
N PHE A 101 -8.27 2.92 6.80
CA PHE A 101 -7.96 3.41 5.46
C PHE A 101 -6.44 3.50 5.28
N PRO A 102 -5.87 2.95 4.17
CA PRO A 102 -4.44 3.03 3.93
C PRO A 102 -4.01 4.48 3.72
N SER A 103 -2.90 4.87 4.35
CA SER A 103 -2.35 6.22 4.19
C SER A 103 -1.57 6.39 2.89
N TYR A 104 -1.22 5.30 2.24
CA TYR A 104 -0.54 5.20 0.96
C TYR A 104 -1.06 3.97 0.22
N PHE A 105 -1.33 4.09 -1.09
CA PHE A 105 -1.82 3.00 -1.89
C PHE A 105 -1.38 3.15 -3.35
N HIS A 106 -0.54 2.25 -3.83
CA HIS A 106 -0.13 2.23 -5.23
C HIS A 106 -0.26 0.83 -5.82
N VAL A 107 -0.79 0.76 -7.02
CA VAL A 107 -0.90 -0.45 -7.82
C VAL A 107 -0.02 -0.33 -9.05
N LEU A 108 0.83 -1.32 -9.25
CA LEU A 108 1.69 -1.48 -10.41
C LEU A 108 1.26 -2.76 -11.11
N SER A 109 0.92 -2.71 -12.38
CA SER A 109 0.47 -3.88 -13.13
C SER A 109 1.27 -4.08 -14.42
N SER A 110 1.31 -5.31 -14.92
CA SER A 110 1.98 -5.65 -16.20
C SER A 110 1.16 -5.27 -17.43
N GLY A 111 -0.11 -4.94 -17.25
CA GLY A 111 -1.05 -4.53 -18.28
C GLY A 111 -2.23 -3.83 -17.65
N ARG A 112 -3.29 -3.59 -18.42
CA ARG A 112 -4.52 -2.99 -17.90
C ARG A 112 -5.20 -3.93 -16.92
N LEU A 113 -5.62 -3.41 -15.75
CA LEU A 113 -6.24 -4.24 -14.71
C LEU A 113 -7.48 -4.99 -15.18
N ASN A 114 -8.30 -4.39 -16.03
CA ASN A 114 -9.50 -4.99 -16.60
C ASN A 114 -9.22 -6.11 -17.63
N GLU A 115 -7.99 -6.16 -18.18
CA GLU A 115 -7.52 -7.23 -19.06
C GLU A 115 -6.85 -8.36 -18.30
N ILE A 116 -6.36 -8.07 -17.07
CA ILE A 116 -5.69 -9.05 -16.21
C ILE A 116 -6.70 -9.95 -15.52
N SER A 117 -7.79 -9.38 -14.97
CA SER A 117 -8.81 -10.15 -14.26
C SER A 117 -10.14 -9.40 -14.20
N ASP A 118 -11.19 -10.10 -13.77
CA ASP A 118 -12.51 -9.51 -13.58
C ASP A 118 -12.56 -8.58 -12.36
N ILE A 119 -13.49 -7.63 -12.41
CA ILE A 119 -13.66 -6.60 -11.36
C ILE A 119 -13.95 -7.21 -9.98
N THR A 120 -14.63 -8.36 -9.94
CA THR A 120 -14.98 -9.06 -8.70
C THR A 120 -13.72 -9.60 -8.02
N THR A 121 -12.85 -10.26 -8.78
CA THR A 121 -11.57 -10.77 -8.27
C THR A 121 -10.67 -9.64 -7.78
N LEU A 122 -10.58 -8.53 -8.54
CA LEU A 122 -9.78 -7.36 -8.17
C LEU A 122 -10.31 -6.70 -6.88
N THR A 123 -11.64 -6.56 -6.76
CA THR A 123 -12.27 -5.95 -5.58
C THR A 123 -12.15 -6.84 -4.34
N THR A 124 -12.40 -8.15 -4.49
CA THR A 124 -12.34 -9.11 -3.38
C THR A 124 -10.92 -9.19 -2.79
N ASN A 125 -9.89 -9.04 -3.61
CA ASN A 125 -8.50 -9.05 -3.17
C ASN A 125 -7.95 -7.65 -2.80
N ASN A 126 -8.82 -6.63 -2.71
CA ASN A 126 -8.45 -5.25 -2.36
C ASN A 126 -7.36 -4.65 -3.27
N ILE A 127 -7.35 -5.01 -4.55
CA ILE A 127 -6.39 -4.51 -5.54
C ILE A 127 -6.78 -3.12 -6.03
N LEU A 128 -8.06 -2.78 -5.98
CA LEU A 128 -8.56 -1.49 -6.42
C LEU A 128 -8.60 -0.47 -5.26
N PRO A 129 -8.28 0.82 -5.50
CA PRO A 129 -8.39 1.86 -4.48
C PRO A 129 -9.78 1.95 -3.86
N GLU A 130 -10.83 1.76 -4.66
CA GLU A 130 -12.24 1.81 -4.27
C GLU A 130 -12.60 0.75 -3.23
N SER A 131 -11.91 -0.38 -3.22
CA SER A 131 -12.15 -1.46 -2.26
C SER A 131 -11.92 -1.01 -0.81
N HIS A 132 -11.06 -0.03 -0.60
CA HIS A 132 -10.73 0.52 0.72
C HIS A 132 -11.72 1.57 1.22
N THR A 133 -12.65 2.02 0.37
CA THR A 133 -13.69 3.00 0.72
C THR A 133 -15.05 2.37 1.00
N LEU A 134 -15.14 1.05 0.95
CA LEU A 134 -16.34 0.32 1.27
C LEU A 134 -16.62 0.41 2.78
N VAL A 135 -17.42 1.38 3.18
CA VAL A 135 -17.87 1.51 4.56
C VAL A 135 -18.91 0.43 4.82
N ALA A 136 -18.50 -0.60 5.58
CA ALA A 136 -19.42 -1.61 6.03
C ALA A 136 -20.43 -0.98 6.99
N ARG A 137 -21.71 -0.99 6.63
CA ARG A 137 -22.87 -0.67 7.46
C ARG A 137 -22.96 0.77 7.98
N SER A 138 -23.14 1.75 7.10
CA SER A 138 -23.87 2.93 7.50
C SER A 138 -25.21 2.96 6.79
N GLU A 139 -26.24 3.46 7.43
CA GLU A 139 -27.55 3.75 6.80
C GLU A 139 -27.36 4.67 5.58
N ASP A 140 -26.21 5.32 5.48
CA ASP A 140 -25.76 6.23 4.42
C ASP A 140 -24.66 5.61 3.52
N TRP A 141 -24.77 4.34 3.12
CA TRP A 141 -23.77 3.68 2.24
C TRP A 141 -23.45 4.50 0.97
N TRP A 142 -24.43 5.19 0.41
CA TRP A 142 -24.27 6.04 -0.78
C TRP A 142 -23.39 7.28 -0.50
N ARG A 143 -23.49 7.85 0.71
CA ARG A 143 -22.56 8.92 1.15
C ARG A 143 -21.15 8.37 1.27
N GLY A 144 -21.00 7.17 1.81
CA GLY A 144 -19.70 6.47 1.86
C GLY A 144 -19.06 6.37 0.48
N ALA A 145 -19.79 5.98 -0.55
CA ALA A 145 -19.29 5.89 -1.91
C ALA A 145 -18.85 7.26 -2.46
N VAL A 146 -19.71 8.30 -2.33
CA VAL A 146 -19.39 9.65 -2.82
C VAL A 146 -18.18 10.26 -2.09
N PHE A 147 -18.15 10.18 -0.76
CA PHE A 147 -17.03 10.70 0.04
C PHE A 147 -15.77 9.89 -0.21
N GLY A 148 -15.88 8.57 -0.41
CA GLY A 148 -14.77 7.67 -0.73
C GLY A 148 -14.10 8.04 -2.05
N GLN A 149 -14.87 8.27 -3.11
CA GLN A 149 -14.33 8.73 -4.40
C GLN A 149 -13.60 10.06 -4.27
N GLN A 150 -14.17 11.04 -3.52
CA GLN A 150 -13.49 12.31 -3.31
C GLN A 150 -12.20 12.15 -2.48
N LEU A 151 -12.21 11.26 -1.49
CA LEU A 151 -11.02 10.96 -0.69
C LEU A 151 -9.92 10.36 -1.57
N ILE A 152 -10.24 9.35 -2.40
CA ILE A 152 -9.30 8.76 -3.35
C ILE A 152 -8.75 9.84 -4.29
N ARG A 153 -9.61 10.69 -4.84
CA ARG A 153 -9.20 11.78 -5.73
C ARG A 153 -8.19 12.72 -5.07
N LEU A 154 -8.43 13.13 -3.83
CA LEU A 154 -7.52 13.99 -3.07
C LEU A 154 -6.18 13.27 -2.79
N MET A 155 -6.23 12.02 -2.34
CA MET A 155 -5.02 11.23 -2.10
C MET A 155 -4.21 11.00 -3.39
N THR A 156 -4.88 10.89 -4.54
CA THR A 156 -4.21 10.79 -5.85
C THR A 156 -3.56 12.12 -6.25
N GLN A 157 -4.22 13.25 -6.00
CA GLN A 157 -3.63 14.58 -6.22
C GLN A 157 -2.38 14.81 -5.36
N ASP A 158 -2.37 14.29 -4.13
CA ASP A 158 -1.23 14.35 -3.22
C ASP A 158 -0.12 13.34 -3.58
N GLY A 159 -0.32 12.50 -4.60
CA GLY A 159 0.63 11.46 -5.02
C GLY A 159 0.71 10.26 -4.06
N LEU A 160 -0.21 10.17 -3.10
CA LEU A 160 -0.26 9.09 -2.12
C LEU A 160 -1.02 7.86 -2.63
N PHE A 161 -1.93 8.06 -3.60
CA PHE A 161 -2.66 7.00 -4.29
C PHE A 161 -2.35 7.03 -5.78
N GLY A 162 -2.25 5.85 -6.39
CA GLY A 162 -2.05 5.75 -7.83
C GLY A 162 -2.22 4.34 -8.36
N VAL A 163 -2.55 4.26 -9.64
CA VAL A 163 -2.57 3.03 -10.42
C VAL A 163 -1.67 3.27 -11.64
N GLN A 164 -0.61 2.49 -11.75
CA GLN A 164 0.34 2.55 -12.85
C GLN A 164 0.21 1.27 -13.67
N GLU A 165 -0.62 1.33 -14.70
CA GLU A 165 -0.71 0.29 -15.71
C GLU A 165 0.60 0.23 -16.50
N ASN A 166 1.06 -0.99 -16.78
CA ASN A 166 2.39 -1.25 -17.36
C ASN A 166 3.57 -0.82 -16.46
N GLY A 167 3.36 -0.71 -15.14
CA GLY A 167 4.41 -0.44 -14.15
C GLY A 167 5.28 -1.64 -13.79
N VAL A 168 4.86 -2.84 -14.18
CA VAL A 168 5.60 -4.09 -14.04
C VAL A 168 6.16 -4.52 -15.39
N ASN A 169 7.46 -4.76 -15.44
CA ASN A 169 8.14 -5.21 -16.65
C ASN A 169 8.68 -6.63 -16.44
N PHE A 170 8.42 -7.52 -17.38
CA PHE A 170 9.05 -8.83 -17.44
C PHE A 170 10.44 -8.70 -18.08
N LEU A 171 11.45 -9.21 -17.38
CA LEU A 171 12.83 -9.26 -17.85
C LEU A 171 13.15 -10.62 -18.50
N SER A 172 12.37 -11.64 -18.17
CA SER A 172 12.29 -12.94 -18.81
C SER A 172 10.89 -13.50 -18.64
N ASP A 173 10.58 -14.67 -19.19
CA ASP A 173 9.24 -15.27 -19.15
C ASP A 173 8.66 -15.41 -17.75
N ASN A 174 9.51 -15.53 -16.74
CA ASN A 174 9.13 -15.77 -15.35
C ASN A 174 9.75 -14.79 -14.35
N PHE A 175 10.58 -13.83 -14.78
CA PHE A 175 11.21 -12.84 -13.90
C PHE A 175 10.69 -11.44 -14.20
N TYR A 176 10.14 -10.78 -13.18
CA TYR A 176 9.56 -9.44 -13.30
C TYR A 176 10.28 -8.43 -12.40
N SER A 177 10.18 -7.16 -12.77
CA SER A 177 10.54 -6.02 -11.95
C SER A 177 9.49 -4.93 -12.03
N ALA A 178 9.20 -4.30 -10.90
CA ALA A 178 8.31 -3.14 -10.78
C ALA A 178 9.03 -2.02 -10.06
N ARG A 179 8.96 -0.80 -10.59
CA ARG A 179 9.60 0.37 -9.98
C ARG A 179 8.57 1.33 -9.47
N LEU A 180 8.71 1.71 -8.21
CA LEU A 180 7.87 2.67 -7.53
C LEU A 180 8.72 3.79 -6.98
N THR A 181 8.29 5.04 -7.16
CA THR A 181 8.90 6.18 -6.48
C THR A 181 8.00 6.58 -5.32
N LEU A 182 8.50 6.44 -4.09
CA LEU A 182 7.84 6.97 -2.91
C LEU A 182 7.96 8.50 -2.91
N PRO A 183 6.85 9.25 -2.77
CA PRO A 183 6.91 10.70 -2.70
C PRO A 183 7.45 11.20 -1.36
N SER A 184 7.90 12.45 -1.31
CA SER A 184 8.45 13.07 -0.10
C SER A 184 7.46 13.19 1.07
N ASN A 185 6.16 13.23 0.76
CA ASN A 185 5.06 13.27 1.74
C ASN A 185 4.55 11.88 2.15
N ALA A 186 5.24 10.79 1.77
CA ALA A 186 4.87 9.43 2.16
C ALA A 186 4.83 9.30 3.70
N PRO A 187 3.73 8.82 4.30
CA PRO A 187 3.60 8.69 5.73
C PRO A 187 4.61 7.68 6.29
N PRO A 188 5.30 7.99 7.40
CA PRO A 188 6.19 7.03 8.04
C PRO A 188 5.40 5.88 8.69
N GLY A 189 5.95 4.68 8.66
CA GLY A 189 5.36 3.50 9.26
C GLY A 189 5.70 2.21 8.52
N PRO A 190 5.06 1.09 8.87
CA PRO A 190 5.21 -0.18 8.16
C PRO A 190 4.45 -0.14 6.83
N TYR A 191 5.09 -0.61 5.78
CA TYR A 191 4.53 -0.79 4.45
C TYR A 191 4.51 -2.27 4.08
N ILE A 192 3.56 -2.64 3.25
CA ILE A 192 3.42 -4.00 2.73
C ILE A 192 3.26 -3.92 1.22
N ALA A 193 4.09 -4.67 0.51
CA ALA A 193 3.94 -4.93 -0.91
C ALA A 193 3.32 -6.32 -1.10
N LEU A 194 2.14 -6.37 -1.70
CA LEU A 194 1.43 -7.59 -2.05
C LEU A 194 1.61 -7.83 -3.55
N THR A 195 2.25 -8.91 -3.90
CA THR A 195 2.40 -9.32 -5.30
C THR A 195 1.43 -10.45 -5.62
N TYR A 196 0.66 -10.26 -6.67
CA TYR A 196 -0.26 -11.23 -7.23
C TYR A 196 0.20 -11.64 -8.63
N VAL A 197 0.23 -12.94 -8.88
CA VAL A 197 0.48 -13.51 -10.21
C VAL A 197 -0.82 -14.08 -10.73
N PHE A 198 -1.19 -13.63 -11.92
CA PHE A 198 -2.39 -14.06 -12.63
C PHE A 198 -2.02 -14.92 -13.84
N LYS A 199 -2.85 -15.92 -14.11
CA LYS A 199 -2.87 -16.69 -15.35
C LYS A 199 -4.34 -16.91 -15.76
N ASN A 200 -4.68 -16.49 -16.97
CA ASN A 200 -6.05 -16.60 -17.51
C ASN A 200 -7.13 -15.95 -16.60
N GLY A 201 -6.80 -14.84 -15.94
CA GLY A 201 -7.73 -14.12 -15.07
C GLY A 201 -7.78 -14.59 -13.61
N GLU A 202 -7.16 -15.73 -13.28
CA GLU A 202 -7.15 -16.30 -11.94
C GLU A 202 -5.81 -16.05 -11.22
N ILE A 203 -5.86 -15.88 -9.90
CA ILE A 203 -4.67 -15.72 -9.06
C ILE A 203 -4.07 -17.10 -8.81
N ILE A 204 -2.87 -17.35 -9.36
CA ILE A 204 -2.14 -18.61 -9.19
C ILE A 204 -1.08 -18.55 -8.08
N ALA A 205 -0.60 -17.36 -7.72
CA ALA A 205 0.35 -17.18 -6.63
C ALA A 205 0.19 -15.79 -6.03
N ARG A 206 0.49 -15.68 -4.73
CA ARG A 206 0.60 -14.40 -4.03
C ARG A 206 1.75 -14.42 -3.04
N LYS A 207 2.37 -13.26 -2.84
CA LYS A 207 3.44 -13.07 -1.86
C LYS A 207 3.32 -11.69 -1.22
N SER A 208 3.68 -11.62 0.05
CA SER A 208 3.71 -10.36 0.82
C SER A 208 5.14 -10.10 1.26
N GLU A 209 5.61 -8.86 1.02
CA GLU A 209 6.91 -8.37 1.46
C GLU A 209 6.70 -7.09 2.28
N GLY A 210 7.33 -7.04 3.46
CA GLY A 210 7.26 -5.87 4.34
C GLY A 210 8.49 -5.00 4.19
N PHE A 211 8.29 -3.67 4.24
CA PHE A 211 9.39 -2.71 4.40
C PHE A 211 8.94 -1.57 5.32
N ALA A 212 9.88 -0.77 5.80
CA ALA A 212 9.57 0.31 6.73
C ALA A 212 10.00 1.67 6.16
N VAL A 213 9.11 2.66 6.29
CA VAL A 213 9.44 4.07 6.02
C VAL A 213 9.63 4.77 7.36
N ARG A 214 10.82 5.33 7.60
CA ARG A 214 11.19 5.91 8.88
C ARG A 214 11.74 7.32 8.69
N LYS A 215 11.26 8.25 9.48
CA LYS A 215 11.93 9.56 9.61
C LYS A 215 13.22 9.38 10.39
N ILE A 216 14.32 9.86 9.85
CA ILE A 216 15.62 9.90 10.54
C ILE A 216 16.16 11.34 10.57
N GLY A 217 17.19 11.57 11.39
CA GLY A 217 17.86 12.86 11.51
C GLY A 217 17.46 13.63 12.77
N PHE A 218 17.82 14.91 12.78
CA PHE A 218 17.67 15.78 13.94
C PHE A 218 16.21 15.94 14.38
N GLU A 219 15.26 15.94 13.45
CA GLU A 219 13.83 16.00 13.75
C GLU A 219 13.35 14.79 14.58
N ARG A 220 13.85 13.60 14.26
CA ARG A 220 13.53 12.40 15.04
C ARG A 220 14.13 12.47 16.44
N PHE A 221 15.38 12.96 16.56
CA PHE A 221 16.03 13.16 17.85
C PHE A 221 15.20 14.12 18.70
N LEU A 222 14.76 15.26 18.16
CA LEU A 222 13.92 16.22 18.86
C LEU A 222 12.57 15.61 19.27
N ALA A 223 11.89 14.90 18.36
CA ALA A 223 10.60 14.28 18.63
C ALA A 223 10.70 13.19 19.72
N ILE A 224 11.75 12.34 19.65
CA ILE A 224 12.00 11.30 20.67
C ILE A 224 12.34 11.95 22.01
N SER A 225 13.22 12.96 22.04
CA SER A 225 13.59 13.66 23.25
C SER A 225 12.40 14.35 23.93
N ALA A 226 11.53 14.97 23.13
CA ALA A 226 10.32 15.64 23.63
C ALA A 226 9.28 14.66 24.20
N THR A 227 9.19 13.44 23.66
CA THR A 227 8.19 12.45 24.08
C THR A 227 8.71 11.50 25.15
N GLN A 228 9.98 11.07 25.08
CA GLN A 228 10.56 10.10 26.03
C GLN A 228 11.21 10.76 27.24
N GLN A 229 11.71 12.00 27.10
CA GLN A 229 12.39 12.73 28.16
C GLN A 229 11.90 14.19 28.23
N PRO A 230 10.59 14.44 28.50
CA PRO A 230 9.99 15.76 28.40
C PRO A 230 10.59 16.78 29.38
N LEU A 231 10.99 16.35 30.58
CA LEU A 231 11.63 17.22 31.56
C LEU A 231 13.00 17.69 31.12
N VAL A 232 13.83 16.78 30.60
CA VAL A 232 15.19 17.13 30.10
C VAL A 232 15.07 18.04 28.88
N TYR A 233 14.18 17.70 27.95
CA TYR A 233 13.91 18.51 26.77
C TYR A 233 13.44 19.94 27.13
N GLY A 234 12.47 20.07 28.05
CA GLY A 234 11.97 21.33 28.54
C GLY A 234 13.07 22.18 29.23
N LEU A 235 13.91 21.55 30.07
CA LEU A 235 15.04 22.23 30.71
C LEU A 235 16.04 22.78 29.69
N ILE A 236 16.41 21.99 28.68
CA ILE A 236 17.29 22.43 27.62
C ILE A 236 16.69 23.61 26.85
N CYS A 237 15.40 23.56 26.51
CA CYS A 237 14.70 24.67 25.83
C CYS A 237 14.74 25.97 26.66
N VAL A 238 14.52 25.87 27.99
CA VAL A 238 14.60 27.04 28.89
C VAL A 238 16.02 27.62 28.93
N LEU A 239 17.04 26.76 29.07
CA LEU A 239 18.45 27.18 29.07
C LEU A 239 18.82 27.86 27.76
N LEU A 240 18.39 27.30 26.62
CA LEU A 240 18.63 27.93 25.29
C LEU A 240 17.93 29.28 25.18
N ALA A 241 16.70 29.41 25.66
CA ALA A 241 15.95 30.69 25.65
C ALA A 241 16.65 31.76 26.50
N LEU A 242 17.11 31.40 27.71
CA LEU A 242 17.85 32.30 28.57
C LEU A 242 19.19 32.71 27.95
N PHE A 243 19.92 31.76 27.36
CA PHE A 243 21.18 32.00 26.69
C PHE A 243 21.02 32.94 25.49
N THR A 244 20.04 32.66 24.62
CA THR A 244 19.77 33.51 23.45
C THR A 244 19.29 34.90 23.84
N GLY A 245 18.46 35.02 24.89
CA GLY A 245 18.03 36.30 25.45
C GLY A 245 19.19 37.11 26.02
N TRP A 246 20.08 36.48 26.79
CA TRP A 246 21.32 37.12 27.30
C TRP A 246 22.21 37.57 26.17
N LEU A 247 22.46 36.69 25.19
CA LEU A 247 23.33 36.96 24.03
C LEU A 247 22.77 38.13 23.20
N GLY A 248 21.46 38.17 22.98
CA GLY A 248 20.75 39.27 22.35
C GLY A 248 20.96 40.59 23.11
N GLY A 249 20.83 40.54 24.46
CA GLY A 249 21.05 41.70 25.32
C GLY A 249 22.50 42.21 25.27
N VAL A 250 23.50 41.35 25.13
CA VAL A 250 24.89 41.73 25.01
C VAL A 250 25.22 42.32 23.63
N ILE A 251 24.75 41.65 22.55
CA ILE A 251 25.02 42.10 21.16
C ILE A 251 24.34 43.41 20.81
N PHE A 252 23.09 43.59 21.25
CA PHE A 252 22.27 44.79 20.96
C PHE A 252 22.31 45.85 22.06
N LYS A 253 23.19 45.67 23.05
CA LYS A 253 23.41 46.72 24.09
C LYS A 253 24.15 47.89 23.45
N ARG A 254 23.40 48.95 23.15
CA ARG A 254 23.90 50.25 22.81
C ARG A 254 24.05 51.11 24.06
#